data_68c9d98281aef0c8b1ec2a7bfc9adf8c
#
_entry.id   68c9d98281aef0c8b1ec2a7bfc9adf8c
#
_cell.length_a   1.000
_cell.length_b   1.000
_cell.length_c   1.000
_cell.angle_alpha   90.00
_cell.angle_beta   90.00
_cell.angle_gamma   90.00
#
_symmetry.space_group_name_H-M   'P 1'
#
loop_
_entity.id
_entity.type
_entity.pdbx_description
1 polymer ?
#
loop_
_entity_poly.entity_id
_entity_poly.type
_entity_poly.pdbx_seq_one_letter_code
_entity_poly.pdbx_strand_id
1 'polypeptide(L)'
;MHVLFLHDAFPAQFGRLGLELKRRHGWKCSFLVQSLSSCPTPTTEMLQELDLHQLPLSAEHRSKEGIPWPQIFGMYLEQCQSVFNALRGRPDLKPDLVVAHGGRGAPTLFLKDLLDCPIINYCEYYFATSHRDISYRIDLPPAEPAPFFPRCINAPTLASLVDCDAGYSATHWQKQSFPARFHSKIEVYFDGIDTELYRPGAAPRRIGEVSLPQGTRVVTFVARGLESIRGFDLFMQVADSICRQRSDVLFVVVGGEEIHYGWDKLHTGSPSFKQWVLSQGDHDLSRFLFPGRILPEHLADILRLSDLHIYLSAPFVVSWSLFNAMATGVPVLASDVPPVRELIEGGVNGLLEPLFDIDRLTATALKVLDDPASFAPLGIAARRTIEERYSIESCIPPLREFFESVSLRQSSLITG
;
A
#
# COMPACT_ATOMS: atom_id res chain seq x y z
N MET A 1 -23.38 -9.93 -12.17
CA MET A 1 -22.06 -9.95 -12.84
C MET A 1 -21.13 -10.90 -12.10
N HIS A 2 -20.31 -11.65 -12.82
CA HIS A 2 -19.27 -12.51 -12.26
C HIS A 2 -17.90 -11.89 -12.57
N VAL A 3 -17.16 -11.50 -11.56
CA VAL A 3 -15.81 -10.93 -11.67
C VAL A 3 -14.78 -11.93 -11.19
N LEU A 4 -13.74 -12.15 -11.99
CA LEU A 4 -12.56 -12.91 -11.61
C LEU A 4 -11.43 -11.95 -11.22
N PHE A 5 -11.03 -11.95 -9.97
CA PHE A 5 -9.89 -11.20 -9.48
C PHE A 5 -8.61 -12.03 -9.55
N LEU A 6 -7.55 -11.47 -10.13
CA LEU A 6 -6.22 -12.09 -10.20
C LEU A 6 -5.22 -11.28 -9.39
N HIS A 7 -4.55 -11.95 -8.45
CA HIS A 7 -3.49 -11.37 -7.62
C HIS A 7 -2.53 -12.45 -7.15
N ASP A 8 -1.28 -12.11 -6.85
CA ASP A 8 -0.32 -13.06 -6.27
C ASP A 8 -0.66 -13.41 -4.82
N ALA A 9 -1.35 -12.53 -4.11
CA ALA A 9 -1.77 -12.74 -2.73
C ALA A 9 -3.25 -12.37 -2.49
N PHE A 10 -3.87 -12.98 -1.49
CA PHE A 10 -5.22 -12.65 -1.01
C PHE A 10 -5.16 -12.26 0.47
N PRO A 11 -5.86 -11.22 0.94
CA PRO A 11 -6.87 -10.42 0.25
C PRO A 11 -6.30 -9.28 -0.62
N ALA A 12 -5.07 -8.83 -0.36
CA ALA A 12 -4.43 -7.69 -1.03
C ALA A 12 -5.43 -6.52 -1.26
N GLN A 13 -5.41 -5.89 -2.44
CA GLN A 13 -6.30 -4.78 -2.77
C GLN A 13 -7.75 -5.22 -3.02
N PHE A 14 -7.95 -6.44 -3.50
CA PHE A 14 -9.25 -6.85 -4.03
C PHE A 14 -10.17 -7.56 -3.04
N GLY A 15 -9.62 -8.06 -1.91
CA GLY A 15 -10.43 -8.86 -0.98
C GLY A 15 -11.60 -8.07 -0.40
N ARG A 16 -11.37 -6.85 0.10
CA ARG A 16 -12.43 -5.99 0.62
C ARG A 16 -13.38 -5.55 -0.48
N LEU A 17 -12.86 -5.12 -1.62
CA LEU A 17 -13.64 -4.74 -2.79
C LEU A 17 -14.61 -5.88 -3.21
N GLY A 18 -14.09 -7.10 -3.35
CA GLY A 18 -14.91 -8.26 -3.72
C GLY A 18 -16.01 -8.57 -2.70
N LEU A 19 -15.71 -8.42 -1.40
CA LEU A 19 -16.69 -8.62 -0.33
C LEU A 19 -17.83 -7.56 -0.41
N GLU A 20 -17.50 -6.29 -0.62
CA GLU A 20 -18.48 -5.21 -0.76
C GLU A 20 -19.32 -5.37 -2.02
N LEU A 21 -18.71 -5.71 -3.18
CA LEU A 21 -19.43 -5.96 -4.42
C LEU A 21 -20.40 -7.13 -4.27
N LYS A 22 -20.01 -8.22 -3.58
CA LYS A 22 -20.88 -9.34 -3.29
C LYS A 22 -22.05 -8.95 -2.37
N ARG A 23 -21.75 -8.34 -1.22
CA ARG A 23 -22.75 -8.04 -0.19
C ARG A 23 -23.76 -6.98 -0.63
N ARG A 24 -23.29 -5.91 -1.26
CA ARG A 24 -24.14 -4.77 -1.65
C ARG A 24 -24.82 -4.94 -3.00
N HIS A 25 -24.21 -5.69 -3.92
CA HIS A 25 -24.68 -5.76 -5.31
C HIS A 25 -24.93 -7.19 -5.82
N GLY A 26 -24.75 -8.20 -4.97
CA GLY A 26 -25.01 -9.61 -5.32
C GLY A 26 -24.07 -10.15 -6.40
N TRP A 27 -22.88 -9.56 -6.60
CA TRP A 27 -21.95 -10.03 -7.60
C TRP A 27 -21.33 -11.37 -7.17
N LYS A 28 -21.05 -12.22 -8.12
CA LYS A 28 -20.15 -13.37 -7.90
C LYS A 28 -18.72 -12.87 -8.03
N CYS A 29 -17.93 -13.03 -6.98
CA CYS A 29 -16.51 -12.62 -6.94
C CYS A 29 -15.66 -13.86 -6.70
N SER A 30 -14.93 -14.27 -7.73
CA SER A 30 -13.96 -15.37 -7.67
C SER A 30 -12.54 -14.82 -7.66
N PHE A 31 -11.63 -15.47 -6.95
CA PHE A 31 -10.25 -15.04 -6.81
C PHE A 31 -9.31 -16.17 -7.25
N LEU A 32 -8.36 -15.86 -8.10
CA LEU A 32 -7.27 -16.75 -8.45
C LEU A 32 -5.96 -16.16 -7.91
N VAL A 33 -5.36 -16.84 -6.93
CA VAL A 33 -4.23 -16.31 -6.15
C VAL A 33 -3.14 -17.36 -5.97
N GLN A 34 -1.92 -16.92 -5.69
CA GLN A 34 -0.79 -17.82 -5.41
C GLN A 34 -0.67 -18.13 -3.91
N SER A 35 -0.99 -17.15 -3.04
CA SER A 35 -0.82 -17.30 -1.59
C SER A 35 -1.87 -16.50 -0.81
N LEU A 36 -2.00 -16.84 0.48
CA LEU A 36 -2.66 -15.96 1.45
C LEU A 36 -1.64 -14.95 1.98
N SER A 37 -2.03 -13.68 2.04
CA SER A 37 -1.18 -12.61 2.58
C SER A 37 -1.15 -12.67 4.11
N SER A 38 -0.02 -12.32 4.68
CA SER A 38 0.11 -12.07 6.12
C SER A 38 -0.17 -10.61 6.50
N CYS A 39 -0.26 -9.72 5.51
CA CYS A 39 -0.52 -8.28 5.74
C CYS A 39 -1.08 -7.61 4.47
N PRO A 40 -2.38 -7.26 4.44
CA PRO A 40 -3.38 -7.61 5.45
C PRO A 40 -3.70 -9.11 5.49
N THR A 41 -4.06 -9.61 6.66
CA THR A 41 -4.54 -10.99 6.80
C THR A 41 -6.00 -11.07 6.33
N PRO A 42 -6.41 -12.14 5.62
CA PRO A 42 -7.81 -12.33 5.27
C PRO A 42 -8.68 -12.44 6.52
N THR A 43 -9.84 -11.77 6.51
CA THR A 43 -10.82 -11.96 7.56
C THR A 43 -11.57 -13.30 7.39
N THR A 44 -12.15 -13.82 8.47
CA THR A 44 -12.99 -15.03 8.41
C THR A 44 -14.12 -14.88 7.40
N GLU A 45 -14.75 -13.71 7.37
CA GLU A 45 -15.84 -13.40 6.43
C GLU A 45 -15.39 -13.48 4.97
N MET A 46 -14.22 -12.91 4.65
CA MET A 46 -13.66 -13.00 3.29
C MET A 46 -13.42 -14.45 2.86
N LEU A 47 -12.88 -15.28 3.77
CA LEU A 47 -12.63 -16.69 3.49
C LEU A 47 -13.90 -17.52 3.35
N GLN A 48 -14.99 -17.15 4.05
CA GLN A 48 -16.27 -17.85 3.98
C GLN A 48 -17.15 -17.40 2.81
N GLU A 49 -17.08 -16.14 2.44
CA GLU A 49 -18.02 -15.59 1.48
C GLU A 49 -17.47 -15.51 0.05
N LEU A 50 -16.16 -15.38 -0.13
CA LEU A 50 -15.55 -15.23 -1.45
C LEU A 50 -15.10 -16.58 -2.02
N ASP A 51 -15.21 -16.72 -3.34
CA ASP A 51 -14.83 -17.94 -4.06
C ASP A 51 -13.33 -17.90 -4.36
N LEU A 52 -12.54 -18.58 -3.51
CA LEU A 52 -11.08 -18.51 -3.52
C LEU A 52 -10.46 -19.77 -4.17
N HIS A 53 -9.68 -19.56 -5.23
CA HIS A 53 -8.91 -20.58 -5.93
C HIS A 53 -7.42 -20.31 -5.77
N GLN A 54 -6.70 -21.25 -5.19
CA GLN A 54 -5.25 -21.11 -5.02
C GLN A 54 -4.51 -21.85 -6.14
N LEU A 55 -3.60 -21.13 -6.82
CA LEU A 55 -2.69 -21.74 -7.79
C LEU A 55 -1.64 -22.59 -7.08
N PRO A 56 -1.26 -23.74 -7.63
CA PRO A 56 -0.10 -24.46 -7.14
C PRO A 56 1.15 -23.58 -7.35
N LEU A 57 1.87 -23.30 -6.27
CA LEU A 57 3.16 -22.63 -6.33
C LEU A 57 4.17 -23.58 -6.99
N SER A 58 4.80 -23.16 -8.09
CA SER A 58 6.02 -23.84 -8.53
C SER A 58 7.11 -23.68 -7.47
N ALA A 59 7.91 -24.70 -7.26
CA ALA A 59 8.94 -24.72 -6.22
C ALA A 59 9.97 -23.57 -6.37
N GLU A 60 10.13 -23.06 -7.59
CA GLU A 60 11.05 -21.97 -7.96
C GLU A 60 10.55 -20.57 -7.58
N HIS A 61 9.25 -20.40 -7.30
CA HIS A 61 8.65 -19.10 -6.96
C HIS A 61 8.82 -18.69 -5.48
N ARG A 62 9.50 -19.47 -4.66
CA ARG A 62 9.56 -19.25 -3.20
C ARG A 62 10.49 -18.13 -2.75
N SER A 63 11.38 -17.63 -3.62
CA SER A 63 12.28 -16.51 -3.28
C SER A 63 12.48 -15.61 -4.49
N LYS A 64 11.95 -14.39 -4.43
CA LYS A 64 12.27 -13.32 -5.41
C LYS A 64 13.65 -12.69 -5.12
N GLU A 65 14.35 -13.16 -4.09
CA GLU A 65 15.66 -12.64 -3.68
C GLU A 65 16.78 -13.19 -4.58
N GLY A 66 17.59 -12.29 -5.08
CA GLY A 66 18.78 -12.64 -5.84
C GLY A 66 18.56 -13.05 -7.30
N ILE A 67 17.32 -12.88 -7.85
CA ILE A 67 17.04 -13.20 -9.25
C ILE A 67 17.73 -12.18 -10.15
N PRO A 68 18.56 -12.61 -11.11
CA PRO A 68 19.12 -11.72 -12.11
C PRO A 68 18.00 -10.99 -12.87
N TRP A 69 18.09 -9.67 -12.97
CA TRP A 69 17.03 -8.85 -13.56
C TRP A 69 16.53 -9.28 -14.94
N PRO A 70 17.38 -9.80 -15.86
CA PRO A 70 16.90 -10.34 -17.14
C PRO A 70 15.90 -11.51 -16.99
N GLN A 71 15.96 -12.26 -15.88
CA GLN A 71 15.09 -13.40 -15.63
C GLN A 71 13.69 -13.01 -15.14
N ILE A 72 13.50 -11.75 -14.68
CA ILE A 72 12.20 -11.26 -14.19
C ILE A 72 11.09 -11.45 -15.23
N PHE A 73 11.37 -11.16 -16.50
CA PHE A 73 10.38 -11.33 -17.57
C PHE A 73 10.11 -12.81 -17.88
N GLY A 74 11.12 -13.66 -17.82
CA GLY A 74 10.94 -15.12 -17.94
C GLY A 74 10.00 -15.67 -16.86
N MET A 75 10.22 -15.30 -15.61
CA MET A 75 9.35 -15.68 -14.49
C MET A 75 7.91 -15.16 -14.68
N TYR A 76 7.76 -13.96 -15.21
CA TYR A 76 6.43 -13.43 -15.53
C TYR A 76 5.73 -14.32 -16.57
N LEU A 77 6.41 -14.75 -17.61
CA LEU A 77 5.84 -15.66 -18.63
C LEU A 77 5.47 -17.03 -18.05
N GLU A 78 6.28 -17.59 -17.16
CA GLU A 78 5.95 -18.83 -16.44
C GLU A 78 4.70 -18.68 -15.58
N GLN A 79 4.54 -17.55 -14.90
CA GLN A 79 3.32 -17.23 -14.15
C GLN A 79 2.11 -17.10 -15.09
N CYS A 80 2.26 -16.43 -16.24
CA CYS A 80 1.20 -16.36 -17.27
C CYS A 80 0.75 -17.75 -17.70
N GLN A 81 1.69 -18.64 -17.97
CA GLN A 81 1.39 -20.02 -18.37
C GLN A 81 0.69 -20.80 -17.25
N SER A 82 1.09 -20.59 -16.00
CA SER A 82 0.45 -21.23 -14.84
C SER A 82 -1.00 -20.77 -14.68
N VAL A 83 -1.27 -19.48 -14.78
CA VAL A 83 -2.63 -18.91 -14.74
C VAL A 83 -3.47 -19.41 -15.90
N PHE A 84 -2.92 -19.39 -17.12
CA PHE A 84 -3.58 -19.89 -18.32
C PHE A 84 -3.98 -21.38 -18.19
N ASN A 85 -3.05 -22.24 -17.74
CA ASN A 85 -3.31 -23.67 -17.56
C ASN A 85 -4.36 -23.93 -16.47
N ALA A 86 -4.32 -23.19 -15.35
CA ALA A 86 -5.31 -23.29 -14.30
C ALA A 86 -6.72 -22.94 -14.78
N LEU A 87 -6.86 -21.86 -15.53
CA LEU A 87 -8.15 -21.42 -16.10
C LEU A 87 -8.63 -22.37 -17.21
N ARG A 88 -7.74 -22.86 -18.06
CA ARG A 88 -8.09 -23.88 -19.07
C ARG A 88 -8.64 -25.16 -18.46
N GLY A 89 -8.17 -25.53 -17.27
CA GLY A 89 -8.69 -26.66 -16.49
C GLY A 89 -10.03 -26.38 -15.78
N ARG A 90 -10.56 -25.17 -15.88
CA ARG A 90 -11.77 -24.71 -15.20
C ARG A 90 -12.79 -24.10 -16.17
N PRO A 91 -13.36 -24.91 -17.10
CA PRO A 91 -14.35 -24.43 -18.08
C PRO A 91 -15.67 -23.96 -17.44
N ASP A 92 -15.88 -24.28 -16.15
CA ASP A 92 -16.97 -23.81 -15.32
C ASP A 92 -16.80 -22.33 -14.89
N LEU A 93 -15.57 -21.84 -14.87
CA LEU A 93 -15.24 -20.47 -14.49
C LEU A 93 -15.37 -19.53 -15.69
N LYS A 94 -16.58 -18.99 -15.88
CA LYS A 94 -16.92 -18.06 -16.96
C LYS A 94 -17.17 -16.67 -16.39
N PRO A 95 -16.13 -15.83 -16.22
CA PRO A 95 -16.31 -14.46 -15.73
C PRO A 95 -16.86 -13.55 -16.82
N ASP A 96 -17.64 -12.54 -16.40
CA ASP A 96 -18.05 -11.42 -17.26
C ASP A 96 -16.95 -10.35 -17.35
N LEU A 97 -16.00 -10.37 -16.41
CA LEU A 97 -14.91 -9.43 -16.29
C LEU A 97 -13.73 -10.05 -15.52
N VAL A 98 -12.50 -9.80 -15.99
CA VAL A 98 -11.28 -10.05 -15.23
C VAL A 98 -10.75 -8.72 -14.69
N VAL A 99 -10.44 -8.68 -13.39
CA VAL A 99 -9.72 -7.56 -12.74
C VAL A 99 -8.42 -8.10 -12.16
N ALA A 100 -7.29 -7.59 -12.64
CA ALA A 100 -5.99 -8.12 -12.28
C ALA A 100 -5.06 -7.06 -11.73
N HIS A 101 -4.19 -7.43 -10.80
CA HIS A 101 -3.04 -6.59 -10.43
C HIS A 101 -1.98 -6.71 -11.52
N GLY A 102 -2.04 -5.83 -12.53
CA GLY A 102 -1.26 -5.91 -13.75
C GLY A 102 0.26 -5.98 -13.54
N GLY A 103 0.93 -6.72 -14.38
CA GLY A 103 2.38 -6.91 -14.31
C GLY A 103 2.81 -7.99 -13.30
N ARG A 104 3.63 -7.63 -12.31
CA ARG A 104 4.24 -8.60 -11.39
C ARG A 104 3.27 -9.29 -10.42
N GLY A 105 2.13 -8.68 -10.14
CA GLY A 105 1.18 -9.21 -9.17
C GLY A 105 0.27 -10.28 -9.76
N ALA A 106 -0.17 -10.09 -11.02
CA ALA A 106 -1.05 -11.05 -11.69
C ALA A 106 -0.87 -10.96 -13.21
N PRO A 107 -0.33 -11.99 -13.81
CA PRO A 107 -0.12 -12.00 -15.25
C PRO A 107 -1.44 -12.14 -16.02
N THR A 108 -1.68 -11.23 -16.95
CA THR A 108 -2.87 -11.23 -17.81
C THR A 108 -2.57 -11.60 -19.27
N LEU A 109 -1.30 -11.70 -19.62
CA LEU A 109 -0.87 -12.12 -20.97
C LEU A 109 -1.46 -13.51 -21.28
N PHE A 110 -1.96 -13.72 -22.48
CA PHE A 110 -2.67 -14.91 -22.97
C PHE A 110 -4.11 -15.11 -22.46
N LEU A 111 -4.62 -14.31 -21.53
CA LEU A 111 -5.99 -14.53 -21.03
C LEU A 111 -7.06 -14.27 -22.08
N LYS A 112 -6.82 -13.34 -23.01
CA LYS A 112 -7.73 -13.09 -24.14
C LYS A 112 -7.81 -14.23 -25.13
N ASP A 113 -6.81 -15.11 -25.17
CA ASP A 113 -6.84 -16.33 -25.99
C ASP A 113 -7.72 -17.44 -25.37
N LEU A 114 -8.11 -17.26 -24.11
CA LEU A 114 -8.87 -18.24 -23.34
C LEU A 114 -10.25 -17.74 -22.91
N LEU A 115 -10.36 -16.47 -22.57
CA LEU A 115 -11.55 -15.86 -21.98
C LEU A 115 -12.13 -14.80 -22.92
N ASP A 116 -13.42 -14.96 -23.25
CA ASP A 116 -14.17 -14.00 -24.05
C ASP A 116 -14.82 -12.93 -23.13
N CYS A 117 -13.98 -12.22 -22.39
CA CYS A 117 -14.42 -11.14 -21.51
C CYS A 117 -13.33 -10.04 -21.39
N PRO A 118 -13.72 -8.80 -21.05
CA PRO A 118 -12.76 -7.73 -20.88
C PRO A 118 -11.84 -7.94 -19.68
N ILE A 119 -10.65 -7.34 -19.77
CA ILE A 119 -9.62 -7.37 -18.74
C ILE A 119 -9.32 -5.94 -18.29
N ILE A 120 -9.49 -5.68 -17.00
CA ILE A 120 -9.08 -4.45 -16.33
C ILE A 120 -7.81 -4.73 -15.52
N ASN A 121 -6.78 -3.90 -15.70
CA ASN A 121 -5.58 -3.97 -14.88
C ASN A 121 -5.58 -2.88 -13.81
N TYR A 122 -5.39 -3.27 -12.55
CA TYR A 122 -4.95 -2.36 -11.50
C TYR A 122 -3.50 -1.97 -11.76
N CYS A 123 -3.30 -0.71 -12.06
CA CYS A 123 -2.02 -0.11 -12.44
C CYS A 123 -1.40 0.53 -11.20
N GLU A 124 -0.75 -0.30 -10.34
CA GLU A 124 -0.25 0.19 -9.06
C GLU A 124 0.88 1.19 -9.25
N TYR A 125 1.92 0.84 -10.01
CA TYR A 125 3.09 1.70 -10.14
C TYR A 125 3.95 1.36 -11.36
N TYR A 126 4.56 2.39 -11.95
CA TYR A 126 5.58 2.28 -12.98
C TYR A 126 6.87 2.92 -12.49
N PHE A 127 7.90 2.11 -12.25
CA PHE A 127 9.16 2.54 -11.64
C PHE A 127 9.93 3.50 -12.52
N ALA A 128 10.48 4.56 -11.92
CA ALA A 128 11.34 5.51 -12.61
C ALA A 128 12.78 5.02 -12.68
N THR A 129 13.51 5.53 -13.66
CA THR A 129 14.95 5.26 -13.81
C THR A 129 15.83 6.18 -12.98
N SER A 130 15.28 7.30 -12.48
CA SER A 130 16.03 8.29 -11.68
C SER A 130 15.09 9.24 -10.93
N HIS A 131 15.57 9.80 -9.82
CA HIS A 131 15.00 10.90 -9.05
C HIS A 131 13.57 10.68 -8.51
N ARG A 132 13.06 9.47 -8.49
CA ARG A 132 11.80 9.08 -7.87
C ARG A 132 11.96 7.73 -7.21
N ASP A 133 10.97 7.35 -6.39
CA ASP A 133 10.85 6.04 -5.75
C ASP A 133 12.17 5.54 -5.13
N ILE A 134 12.60 4.35 -5.49
CA ILE A 134 13.83 3.70 -4.98
C ILE A 134 15.12 4.47 -5.29
N SER A 135 15.11 5.41 -6.22
CA SER A 135 16.27 6.25 -6.58
C SER A 135 16.21 7.66 -5.96
N TYR A 136 15.19 7.95 -5.16
CA TYR A 136 15.02 9.24 -4.50
C TYR A 136 15.98 9.43 -3.32
N ARG A 137 16.34 8.35 -2.64
CA ARG A 137 17.27 8.33 -1.51
C ARG A 137 18.70 8.45 -2.00
N ILE A 138 19.17 9.70 -2.20
CA ILE A 138 20.55 9.99 -2.66
C ILE A 138 21.61 9.62 -1.63
N ASP A 139 21.23 9.53 -0.36
CA ASP A 139 22.03 9.07 0.77
C ASP A 139 22.18 7.53 0.80
N LEU A 140 21.28 6.82 0.15
CA LEU A 140 21.28 5.37 -0.05
C LEU A 140 21.12 5.08 -1.56
N PRO A 141 22.13 5.42 -2.40
CA PRO A 141 22.00 5.34 -3.85
C PRO A 141 21.79 3.90 -4.32
N PRO A 142 21.10 3.69 -5.45
CA PRO A 142 20.89 2.35 -5.98
C PRO A 142 22.21 1.70 -6.36
N ALA A 143 22.32 0.39 -6.18
CA ALA A 143 23.46 -0.38 -6.64
C ALA A 143 23.53 -0.40 -8.18
N GLU A 144 24.75 -0.48 -8.73
CA GLU A 144 24.98 -0.64 -10.16
C GLU A 144 24.42 -1.99 -10.69
N PRO A 145 23.87 -2.03 -11.90
CA PRO A 145 23.53 -0.96 -12.85
C PRO A 145 22.10 -0.46 -12.69
N ALA A 146 21.95 0.64 -11.99
CA ALA A 146 20.68 1.27 -11.63
C ALA A 146 19.61 1.38 -12.75
N PRO A 147 19.94 1.67 -14.04
CA PRO A 147 18.91 1.86 -15.06
C PRO A 147 18.17 0.59 -15.49
N PHE A 148 18.80 -0.59 -15.35
CA PHE A 148 18.22 -1.85 -15.84
C PHE A 148 17.07 -2.35 -14.98
N PHE A 149 17.19 -2.22 -13.66
CA PHE A 149 16.19 -2.72 -12.72
C PHE A 149 14.78 -2.18 -13.00
N PRO A 150 14.53 -0.86 -13.06
CA PRO A 150 13.20 -0.33 -13.37
C PRO A 150 12.68 -0.81 -14.72
N ARG A 151 13.54 -0.92 -15.73
CA ARG A 151 13.15 -1.39 -17.07
C ARG A 151 12.71 -2.85 -17.06
N CYS A 152 13.44 -3.72 -16.36
CA CYS A 152 13.10 -5.14 -16.25
C CYS A 152 11.80 -5.34 -15.44
N ILE A 153 11.61 -4.60 -14.35
CA ILE A 153 10.37 -4.66 -13.55
C ILE A 153 9.17 -4.11 -14.31
N ASN A 154 9.35 -3.07 -15.12
CA ASN A 154 8.27 -2.45 -15.88
C ASN A 154 7.88 -3.26 -17.13
N ALA A 155 8.72 -4.14 -17.64
CA ALA A 155 8.43 -4.90 -18.86
C ALA A 155 7.16 -5.76 -18.72
N PRO A 156 6.93 -6.56 -17.66
CA PRO A 156 5.67 -7.25 -17.41
C PRO A 156 4.46 -6.31 -17.35
N THR A 157 4.62 -5.16 -16.68
CA THR A 157 3.56 -4.14 -16.58
C THR A 157 3.18 -3.58 -17.93
N LEU A 158 4.16 -3.31 -18.81
CA LEU A 158 3.90 -2.85 -20.17
C LEU A 158 3.18 -3.92 -21.00
N ALA A 159 3.59 -5.18 -20.91
CA ALA A 159 2.91 -6.28 -21.61
C ALA A 159 1.44 -6.38 -21.19
N SER A 160 1.16 -6.34 -19.87
CA SER A 160 -0.20 -6.34 -19.34
C SER A 160 -1.02 -5.12 -19.78
N LEU A 161 -0.41 -3.92 -19.85
CA LEU A 161 -1.08 -2.70 -20.30
C LEU A 161 -1.44 -2.70 -21.79
N VAL A 162 -0.62 -3.32 -22.63
CA VAL A 162 -0.94 -3.46 -24.05
C VAL A 162 -2.16 -4.33 -24.22
N ASP A 163 -2.23 -5.43 -23.50
CA ASP A 163 -3.22 -6.49 -23.69
C ASP A 163 -4.57 -6.25 -22.99
N CYS A 164 -4.62 -5.46 -21.90
CA CYS A 164 -5.88 -5.19 -21.20
C CYS A 164 -6.79 -4.22 -21.98
N ASP A 165 -8.09 -4.20 -21.66
CA ASP A 165 -9.09 -3.29 -22.27
C ASP A 165 -9.10 -1.93 -21.57
N ALA A 166 -8.89 -1.92 -20.25
CA ALA A 166 -8.83 -0.72 -19.43
C ALA A 166 -7.87 -0.93 -18.25
N GLY A 167 -7.53 0.15 -17.59
CA GLY A 167 -6.75 0.13 -16.35
C GLY A 167 -7.26 1.16 -15.35
N TYR A 168 -6.89 0.98 -14.08
CA TYR A 168 -7.07 2.03 -13.08
C TYR A 168 -5.91 2.06 -12.10
N SER A 169 -5.66 3.23 -11.55
CA SER A 169 -4.67 3.51 -10.49
C SER A 169 -5.36 4.09 -9.28
N ALA A 170 -4.79 3.91 -8.09
CA ALA A 170 -5.38 4.42 -6.85
C ALA A 170 -5.31 5.95 -6.73
N THR A 171 -4.32 6.59 -7.35
CA THR A 171 -4.11 8.04 -7.27
C THR A 171 -3.70 8.62 -8.62
N HIS A 172 -3.89 9.93 -8.80
CA HIS A 172 -3.42 10.64 -10.01
C HIS A 172 -1.91 10.56 -10.15
N TRP A 173 -1.19 10.65 -9.03
CA TRP A 173 0.27 10.54 -9.05
C TRP A 173 0.73 9.16 -9.53
N GLN A 174 0.06 8.07 -9.10
CA GLN A 174 0.34 6.72 -9.60
C GLN A 174 0.05 6.62 -11.11
N LYS A 175 -1.11 7.09 -11.58
CA LYS A 175 -1.41 7.16 -13.03
C LYS A 175 -0.32 7.89 -13.81
N GLN A 176 0.15 9.03 -13.30
CA GLN A 176 1.20 9.84 -13.93
C GLN A 176 2.58 9.14 -13.94
N SER A 177 2.80 8.12 -13.14
CA SER A 177 4.03 7.32 -13.21
C SER A 177 4.13 6.53 -14.51
N PHE A 178 3.02 6.14 -15.11
CA PHE A 178 2.96 5.38 -16.36
C PHE A 178 3.30 6.24 -17.58
N PRO A 179 3.78 5.63 -18.70
CA PRO A 179 4.02 6.35 -19.93
C PRO A 179 2.75 7.06 -20.44
N ALA A 180 2.87 8.33 -20.85
CA ALA A 180 1.74 9.19 -21.22
C ALA A 180 0.79 8.57 -22.27
N ARG A 181 1.32 7.73 -23.18
CA ARG A 181 0.52 7.01 -24.19
C ARG A 181 -0.52 6.06 -23.61
N PHE A 182 -0.41 5.68 -22.33
CA PHE A 182 -1.37 4.83 -21.65
C PHE A 182 -2.33 5.60 -20.72
N HIS A 183 -2.14 6.92 -20.55
CA HIS A 183 -2.97 7.69 -19.62
C HIS A 183 -4.45 7.72 -19.99
N SER A 184 -4.79 7.66 -21.29
CA SER A 184 -6.19 7.58 -21.73
C SER A 184 -6.84 6.22 -21.43
N LYS A 185 -6.05 5.19 -21.17
CA LYS A 185 -6.51 3.83 -20.84
C LYS A 185 -6.63 3.61 -19.33
N ILE A 186 -6.01 4.49 -18.51
CA ILE A 186 -5.95 4.35 -17.06
C ILE A 186 -6.84 5.40 -16.41
N GLU A 187 -7.84 4.97 -15.68
CA GLU A 187 -8.68 5.83 -14.83
C GLU A 187 -8.11 5.92 -13.41
N VAL A 188 -8.70 6.78 -12.56
CA VAL A 188 -8.25 6.92 -11.17
C VAL A 188 -9.41 6.55 -10.25
N TYR A 189 -9.24 5.44 -9.53
CA TYR A 189 -10.17 4.94 -8.51
C TYR A 189 -9.38 4.37 -7.35
N PHE A 190 -9.78 4.73 -6.13
CA PHE A 190 -9.18 4.21 -4.92
C PHE A 190 -9.99 3.02 -4.36
N ASP A 191 -9.33 2.15 -3.59
CA ASP A 191 -9.92 0.88 -3.12
C ASP A 191 -10.89 1.06 -1.95
N GLY A 192 -10.84 2.22 -1.28
CA GLY A 192 -11.67 2.55 -0.12
C GLY A 192 -11.06 2.14 1.22
N ILE A 193 -11.20 3.03 2.20
CA ILE A 193 -10.81 2.84 3.60
C ILE A 193 -12.05 2.51 4.43
N ASP A 194 -11.91 1.54 5.33
CA ASP A 194 -12.94 1.19 6.30
C ASP A 194 -12.99 2.26 7.41
N THR A 195 -13.83 3.26 7.21
CA THR A 195 -14.01 4.39 8.13
C THR A 195 -14.82 4.05 9.37
N GLU A 196 -15.41 2.87 9.45
CA GLU A 196 -16.04 2.36 10.68
C GLU A 196 -14.99 1.74 11.60
N LEU A 197 -14.03 1.02 11.05
CA LEU A 197 -12.90 0.49 11.78
C LEU A 197 -11.93 1.60 12.21
N TYR A 198 -11.47 2.40 11.24
CA TYR A 198 -10.56 3.53 11.46
C TYR A 198 -11.36 4.81 11.68
N ARG A 199 -11.78 5.04 12.94
CA ARG A 199 -12.53 6.22 13.35
C ARG A 199 -12.04 6.76 14.67
N PRO A 200 -12.25 8.05 14.94
CA PRO A 200 -12.01 8.62 16.28
C PRO A 200 -12.78 7.85 17.35
N GLY A 201 -12.22 7.81 18.53
CA GLY A 201 -12.88 7.15 19.67
C GLY A 201 -11.92 6.94 20.83
N ALA A 202 -12.47 6.49 21.94
CA ALA A 202 -11.67 6.07 23.07
C ALA A 202 -11.03 4.71 22.79
N ALA A 203 -9.78 4.56 23.20
CA ALA A 203 -9.07 3.29 23.21
C ALA A 203 -8.48 3.03 24.60
N PRO A 204 -8.33 1.78 25.01
CA PRO A 204 -7.66 1.44 26.26
C PRO A 204 -6.25 2.00 26.25
N ARG A 205 -5.83 2.71 27.32
CA ARG A 205 -4.45 3.24 27.44
C ARG A 205 -3.44 2.12 27.68
N ARG A 206 -3.39 1.19 26.76
CA ARG A 206 -2.46 0.03 26.76
C ARG A 206 -2.12 -0.40 25.32
N ILE A 207 -0.92 -0.92 25.13
CA ILE A 207 -0.47 -1.48 23.86
C ILE A 207 0.10 -2.88 24.16
N GLY A 208 -0.60 -3.92 23.73
CA GLY A 208 -0.32 -5.28 24.20
C GLY A 208 -0.42 -5.34 25.73
N GLU A 209 0.63 -5.79 26.39
CA GLU A 209 0.72 -5.83 27.86
C GLU A 209 1.23 -4.55 28.51
N VAL A 210 1.65 -3.56 27.71
CA VAL A 210 2.22 -2.30 28.24
C VAL A 210 1.10 -1.31 28.52
N SER A 211 0.91 -0.97 29.78
CA SER A 211 0.02 0.11 30.23
C SER A 211 0.70 1.46 30.07
N LEU A 212 -0.02 2.43 29.52
CA LEU A 212 0.48 3.78 29.30
C LEU A 212 0.17 4.67 30.51
N PRO A 213 1.17 5.22 31.22
CA PRO A 213 0.96 6.18 32.31
C PRO A 213 0.14 7.38 31.84
N GLN A 214 -0.58 7.99 32.77
CA GLN A 214 -1.26 9.25 32.51
C GLN A 214 -0.24 10.34 32.16
N GLY A 215 -0.51 11.12 31.11
CA GLY A 215 0.42 12.16 30.63
C GLY A 215 1.42 11.68 29.59
N THR A 216 1.57 10.36 29.35
CA THR A 216 2.41 9.86 28.25
C THR A 216 1.83 10.29 26.89
N ARG A 217 2.65 10.96 26.10
CA ARG A 217 2.38 11.27 24.68
C ARG A 217 2.75 10.08 23.80
N VAL A 218 1.93 9.78 22.84
CA VAL A 218 2.15 8.67 21.91
C VAL A 218 2.42 9.20 20.51
N VAL A 219 3.56 8.86 19.95
CA VAL A 219 3.91 9.11 18.54
C VAL A 219 3.93 7.80 17.79
N THR A 220 3.20 7.72 16.70
CA THR A 220 3.11 6.49 15.90
C THR A 220 3.85 6.61 14.56
N PHE A 221 4.49 5.52 14.16
CA PHE A 221 5.00 5.28 12.81
C PHE A 221 4.50 3.92 12.34
N VAL A 222 3.91 3.85 11.15
CA VAL A 222 3.30 2.61 10.64
C VAL A 222 3.73 2.38 9.20
N ALA A 223 4.38 1.25 8.95
CA ALA A 223 4.77 0.84 7.60
C ALA A 223 4.65 -0.68 7.45
N ARG A 224 4.46 -1.18 6.21
CA ARG A 224 4.46 -2.61 5.93
C ARG A 224 5.80 -3.27 6.28
N GLY A 225 6.89 -2.63 5.86
CA GLY A 225 8.27 -2.97 6.20
C GLY A 225 8.97 -1.73 6.75
N LEU A 226 9.82 -1.90 7.76
CA LEU A 226 10.62 -0.84 8.34
C LEU A 226 11.88 -0.65 7.48
N GLU A 227 11.73 0.07 6.37
CA GLU A 227 12.69 0.20 5.26
C GLU A 227 12.96 1.67 4.90
N SER A 228 14.03 1.94 4.14
CA SER A 228 14.49 3.29 3.82
C SER A 228 13.50 4.09 2.96
N ILE A 229 12.83 3.44 2.01
CA ILE A 229 11.83 4.10 1.17
C ILE A 229 10.63 4.61 1.98
N ARG A 230 10.38 4.02 3.16
CA ARG A 230 9.37 4.45 4.13
C ARG A 230 9.92 5.39 5.19
N GLY A 231 11.22 5.73 5.13
CA GLY A 231 11.87 6.71 5.98
C GLY A 231 12.02 6.27 7.45
N PHE A 232 12.15 4.95 7.70
CA PHE A 232 12.28 4.46 9.08
C PHE A 232 13.53 5.01 9.77
N ASP A 233 14.65 5.11 9.08
CA ASP A 233 15.89 5.71 9.60
C ASP A 233 15.75 7.21 9.90
N LEU A 234 15.04 7.95 9.03
CA LEU A 234 14.74 9.37 9.26
C LEU A 234 13.79 9.55 10.45
N PHE A 235 12.78 8.67 10.56
CA PHE A 235 11.92 8.65 11.74
C PHE A 235 12.70 8.43 13.03
N MET A 236 13.67 7.49 13.05
CA MET A 236 14.50 7.24 14.23
C MET A 236 15.32 8.48 14.61
N GLN A 237 15.87 9.20 13.64
CA GLN A 237 16.59 10.46 13.89
C GLN A 237 15.69 11.54 14.50
N VAL A 238 14.46 11.68 13.99
CA VAL A 238 13.44 12.60 14.57
C VAL A 238 13.09 12.16 15.98
N ALA A 239 12.84 10.87 16.20
CA ALA A 239 12.49 10.32 17.51
C ALA A 239 13.60 10.54 18.55
N ASP A 240 14.86 10.29 18.19
CA ASP A 240 16.01 10.57 19.06
C ASP A 240 16.10 12.05 19.41
N SER A 241 15.84 12.93 18.43
CA SER A 241 15.85 14.38 18.66
C SER A 241 14.74 14.83 19.61
N ILE A 242 13.57 14.18 19.55
CA ILE A 242 12.47 14.38 20.51
C ILE A 242 12.85 13.82 21.89
N CYS A 243 13.45 12.61 21.98
CA CYS A 243 13.88 12.00 23.24
C CYS A 243 14.86 12.89 24.03
N ARG A 244 15.75 13.61 23.35
CA ARG A 244 16.67 14.55 23.97
C ARG A 244 15.98 15.76 24.62
N GLN A 245 14.76 16.11 24.21
CA GLN A 245 14.06 17.32 24.62
C GLN A 245 12.84 17.04 25.52
N ARG A 246 12.29 15.81 25.48
CA ARG A 246 11.10 15.39 26.23
C ARG A 246 11.29 14.02 26.82
N SER A 247 10.79 13.82 28.03
CA SER A 247 10.84 12.53 28.75
C SER A 247 9.49 11.79 28.77
N ASP A 248 8.41 12.41 28.28
CA ASP A 248 7.03 11.93 28.39
C ASP A 248 6.49 11.31 27.08
N VAL A 249 7.33 11.11 26.05
CA VAL A 249 6.91 10.59 24.76
C VAL A 249 7.23 9.10 24.63
N LEU A 250 6.31 8.29 24.15
CA LEU A 250 6.47 6.91 23.75
C LEU A 250 6.26 6.78 22.23
N PHE A 251 7.19 6.14 21.57
CA PHE A 251 7.13 5.88 20.14
C PHE A 251 6.60 4.47 19.89
N VAL A 252 5.56 4.34 19.05
CA VAL A 252 4.96 3.06 18.66
C VAL A 252 5.21 2.83 17.19
N VAL A 253 6.07 1.87 16.88
CA VAL A 253 6.56 1.59 15.54
C VAL A 253 5.99 0.26 15.06
N VAL A 254 4.96 0.34 14.22
CA VAL A 254 4.25 -0.82 13.69
C VAL A 254 4.77 -1.18 12.31
N GLY A 255 5.20 -2.42 12.12
CA GLY A 255 5.66 -2.92 10.84
C GLY A 255 6.51 -4.18 10.94
N GLY A 256 6.72 -4.83 9.80
CA GLY A 256 7.60 -5.99 9.68
C GLY A 256 9.06 -5.57 9.47
N GLU A 257 9.96 -6.54 9.59
CA GLU A 257 11.40 -6.32 9.34
C GLU A 257 11.82 -6.63 7.90
N GLU A 258 10.90 -7.15 7.09
CA GLU A 258 11.20 -7.51 5.72
C GLU A 258 11.36 -6.25 4.84
N ILE A 259 12.34 -6.31 3.96
CA ILE A 259 12.58 -5.29 2.94
C ILE A 259 11.77 -5.67 1.70
N HIS A 260 10.77 -4.86 1.35
CA HIS A 260 9.90 -5.09 0.19
C HIS A 260 10.32 -4.28 -1.04
N TYR A 261 10.94 -3.10 -0.80
CA TYR A 261 11.30 -2.15 -1.84
C TYR A 261 12.69 -1.57 -1.59
N GLY A 262 13.33 -1.09 -2.66
CA GLY A 262 14.62 -0.41 -2.56
C GLY A 262 15.83 -1.34 -2.52
N TRP A 263 16.95 -0.77 -2.08
CA TRP A 263 18.28 -1.38 -2.13
C TRP A 263 18.87 -1.64 -0.74
N ASP A 264 18.05 -1.54 0.30
CA ASP A 264 18.48 -1.54 1.71
C ASP A 264 19.38 -2.74 2.04
N LYS A 265 19.02 -3.94 1.57
CA LYS A 265 19.81 -5.15 1.79
C LYS A 265 21.22 -5.06 1.18
N LEU A 266 21.34 -4.44 0.01
CA LEU A 266 22.64 -4.26 -0.67
C LEU A 266 23.50 -3.22 0.03
N HIS A 267 22.90 -2.15 0.54
CA HIS A 267 23.61 -1.11 1.27
C HIS A 267 24.07 -1.55 2.64
N THR A 268 23.19 -2.24 3.36
CA THR A 268 23.43 -2.57 4.77
C THR A 268 24.15 -3.90 4.96
N GLY A 269 24.08 -4.79 3.95
CA GLY A 269 24.47 -6.19 4.10
C GLY A 269 23.64 -6.97 5.12
N SER A 270 22.55 -6.37 5.62
CA SER A 270 21.67 -6.94 6.64
C SER A 270 20.34 -7.39 6.02
N PRO A 271 19.75 -8.50 6.46
CA PRO A 271 18.42 -8.91 6.05
C PRO A 271 17.30 -8.00 6.61
N SER A 272 17.60 -7.20 7.63
CA SER A 272 16.68 -6.27 8.28
C SER A 272 17.28 -4.85 8.31
N PHE A 273 16.63 -3.92 7.62
CA PHE A 273 16.99 -2.51 7.66
C PHE A 273 16.78 -1.92 9.07
N LYS A 274 15.73 -2.35 9.77
CA LYS A 274 15.50 -1.97 11.17
C LYS A 274 16.70 -2.30 12.06
N GLN A 275 17.19 -3.55 12.00
CA GLN A 275 18.32 -3.96 12.83
C GLN A 275 19.59 -3.16 12.49
N TRP A 276 19.80 -2.88 11.20
CA TRP A 276 20.90 -2.03 10.78
C TRP A 276 20.75 -0.62 11.34
N VAL A 277 19.59 0.04 11.21
CA VAL A 277 19.36 1.39 11.75
C VAL A 277 19.62 1.42 13.26
N LEU A 278 19.05 0.47 14.01
CA LEU A 278 19.24 0.38 15.46
C LEU A 278 20.70 0.15 15.88
N SER A 279 21.53 -0.38 15.00
CA SER A 279 22.97 -0.56 15.25
C SER A 279 23.82 0.67 14.94
N GLN A 280 23.27 1.68 14.25
CA GLN A 280 24.00 2.88 13.82
C GLN A 280 23.97 4.03 14.82
N GLY A 281 23.13 3.96 15.85
CA GLY A 281 22.97 5.02 16.82
C GLY A 281 22.79 4.51 18.25
N ASP A 282 22.93 5.43 19.20
CA ASP A 282 22.62 5.20 20.63
C ASP A 282 21.17 5.63 20.88
N HIS A 283 20.25 4.72 20.57
CA HIS A 283 18.82 4.94 20.72
C HIS A 283 18.34 4.57 22.12
N ASP A 284 17.60 5.45 22.79
CA ASP A 284 16.90 5.10 24.05
C ASP A 284 15.69 4.19 23.75
N LEU A 285 15.96 2.90 23.52
CA LEU A 285 14.94 1.92 23.17
C LEU A 285 13.89 1.69 24.26
N SER A 286 14.10 2.18 25.49
CA SER A 286 13.07 2.15 26.53
C SER A 286 11.85 3.01 26.21
N ARG A 287 12.01 3.91 25.26
CA ARG A 287 10.99 4.85 24.76
C ARG A 287 10.27 4.33 23.50
N PHE A 288 10.57 3.11 23.05
CA PHE A 288 10.03 2.54 21.83
C PHE A 288 9.29 1.24 22.09
N LEU A 289 8.14 1.08 21.44
CA LEU A 289 7.45 -0.19 21.31
C LEU A 289 7.46 -0.61 19.84
N PHE A 290 7.90 -1.84 19.59
CA PHE A 290 7.92 -2.47 18.27
C PHE A 290 6.99 -3.70 18.27
N PRO A 291 5.66 -3.54 18.16
CA PRO A 291 4.74 -4.67 18.23
C PRO A 291 4.80 -5.57 16.99
N GLY A 292 5.64 -5.21 15.99
CA GLY A 292 5.69 -5.94 14.74
C GLY A 292 4.44 -5.70 13.88
N ARG A 293 4.01 -6.71 13.13
CA ARG A 293 2.73 -6.67 12.41
C ARG A 293 1.60 -7.03 13.34
N ILE A 294 0.54 -6.26 13.30
CA ILE A 294 -0.64 -6.40 14.16
C ILE A 294 -1.92 -6.46 13.34
N LEU A 295 -2.99 -6.93 13.96
CA LEU A 295 -4.32 -6.96 13.34
C LEU A 295 -4.85 -5.53 13.12
N PRO A 296 -5.71 -5.31 12.11
CA PRO A 296 -6.28 -3.99 11.80
C PRO A 296 -6.99 -3.33 13.00
N GLU A 297 -7.68 -4.11 13.82
CA GLU A 297 -8.38 -3.63 15.01
C GLU A 297 -7.41 -3.07 16.05
N HIS A 298 -6.30 -3.76 16.29
CA HIS A 298 -5.25 -3.29 17.21
C HIS A 298 -4.54 -2.05 16.65
N LEU A 299 -4.36 -1.98 15.32
CA LEU A 299 -3.81 -0.77 14.69
C LEU A 299 -4.74 0.42 14.87
N ALA A 300 -6.05 0.22 14.71
CA ALA A 300 -7.04 1.28 14.92
C ALA A 300 -6.99 1.81 16.37
N ASP A 301 -6.85 0.92 17.37
CA ASP A 301 -6.71 1.31 18.77
C ASP A 301 -5.42 2.09 19.04
N ILE A 302 -4.30 1.66 18.47
CA ILE A 302 -3.02 2.37 18.58
C ILE A 302 -3.10 3.77 17.95
N LEU A 303 -3.73 3.90 16.78
CA LEU A 303 -3.91 5.20 16.13
C LEU A 303 -4.84 6.12 16.94
N ARG A 304 -5.88 5.59 17.60
CA ARG A 304 -6.74 6.36 18.54
C ARG A 304 -6.00 6.88 19.76
N LEU A 305 -4.96 6.17 20.19
CA LEU A 305 -4.10 6.60 21.32
C LEU A 305 -3.03 7.61 20.91
N SER A 306 -2.81 7.78 19.61
CA SER A 306 -1.72 8.60 19.09
C SER A 306 -2.01 10.08 19.21
N ASP A 307 -1.06 10.84 19.76
CA ASP A 307 -1.07 12.31 19.76
C ASP A 307 -0.54 12.87 18.42
N LEU A 308 0.33 12.11 17.74
CA LEU A 308 0.90 12.46 16.44
C LEU A 308 1.23 11.20 15.63
N HIS A 309 0.84 11.14 14.37
CA HIS A 309 1.32 10.15 13.42
C HIS A 309 2.39 10.76 12.51
N ILE A 310 3.57 10.13 12.43
CA ILE A 310 4.66 10.57 11.56
C ILE A 310 4.74 9.63 10.35
N TYR A 311 4.66 10.20 9.14
CA TYR A 311 4.71 9.49 7.87
C TYR A 311 5.81 10.03 6.96
N LEU A 312 6.96 9.36 6.92
CA LEU A 312 8.14 9.79 6.16
C LEU A 312 8.42 8.83 4.99
N SER A 313 7.73 9.02 3.89
CA SER A 313 7.93 8.17 2.71
C SER A 313 8.59 8.97 1.58
N ALA A 314 9.53 8.32 0.87
CA ALA A 314 9.98 8.81 -0.43
C ALA A 314 8.80 8.90 -1.41
N PRO A 315 8.93 9.63 -2.55
CA PRO A 315 7.89 9.70 -3.57
C PRO A 315 7.60 8.32 -4.19
N PHE A 316 6.69 7.58 -3.57
CA PHE A 316 6.28 6.22 -3.95
C PHE A 316 4.78 6.06 -3.71
N VAL A 317 4.25 4.85 -3.93
CA VAL A 317 2.84 4.54 -3.62
C VAL A 317 2.54 4.91 -2.17
N VAL A 318 1.53 5.74 -1.97
CA VAL A 318 1.09 6.14 -0.63
C VAL A 318 0.54 4.91 0.11
N SER A 319 1.07 4.68 1.30
CA SER A 319 0.65 3.55 2.12
C SER A 319 -0.74 3.75 2.70
N TRP A 320 -1.54 2.69 2.78
CA TRP A 320 -2.80 2.69 3.53
C TRP A 320 -2.64 3.15 4.98
N SER A 321 -1.43 3.04 5.57
CA SER A 321 -1.18 3.54 6.92
C SER A 321 -1.45 5.03 7.07
N LEU A 322 -1.12 5.85 6.05
CA LEU A 322 -1.44 7.27 6.05
C LEU A 322 -2.95 7.51 6.02
N PHE A 323 -3.66 6.82 5.12
CA PHE A 323 -5.12 6.92 5.04
C PHE A 323 -5.79 6.48 6.34
N ASN A 324 -5.32 5.38 6.97
CA ASN A 324 -5.85 4.88 8.22
C ASN A 324 -5.62 5.86 9.38
N ALA A 325 -4.44 6.49 9.44
CA ALA A 325 -4.15 7.53 10.42
C ALA A 325 -5.05 8.76 10.24
N MET A 326 -5.19 9.25 9.00
CA MET A 326 -6.11 10.35 8.68
C MET A 326 -7.56 9.99 9.01
N ALA A 327 -7.99 8.75 8.72
CA ALA A 327 -9.32 8.26 9.04
C ALA A 327 -9.62 8.23 10.54
N THR A 328 -8.62 7.93 11.37
CA THR A 328 -8.75 7.96 12.84
C THR A 328 -8.77 9.38 13.42
N GLY A 329 -8.46 10.39 12.60
CA GLY A 329 -8.45 11.78 13.05
C GLY A 329 -7.24 12.18 13.90
N VAL A 330 -6.17 11.37 13.90
CA VAL A 330 -4.91 11.76 14.54
C VAL A 330 -4.22 12.84 13.71
N PRO A 331 -3.63 13.89 14.32
CA PRO A 331 -2.77 14.82 13.61
C PRO A 331 -1.62 14.09 12.89
N VAL A 332 -1.39 14.43 11.63
CA VAL A 332 -0.36 13.80 10.79
C VAL A 332 0.73 14.80 10.46
N LEU A 333 1.98 14.41 10.66
CA LEU A 333 3.17 15.06 10.13
C LEU A 333 3.76 14.15 9.03
N ALA A 334 3.81 14.63 7.81
CA ALA A 334 4.24 13.83 6.67
C ALA A 334 5.35 14.51 5.87
N SER A 335 6.09 13.70 5.09
CA SER A 335 7.05 14.20 4.11
C SER A 335 6.36 15.02 3.02
N ASP A 336 6.91 16.19 2.71
CA ASP A 336 6.44 17.09 1.66
C ASP A 336 6.89 16.60 0.28
N VAL A 337 6.22 15.55 -0.21
CA VAL A 337 6.50 14.92 -1.50
C VAL A 337 5.24 14.83 -2.37
N PRO A 338 5.36 14.80 -3.71
CA PRO A 338 4.20 14.88 -4.61
C PRO A 338 3.05 13.91 -4.31
N PRO A 339 3.28 12.60 -4.07
CA PRO A 339 2.17 11.67 -3.78
C PRO A 339 1.44 12.00 -2.48
N VAL A 340 2.13 12.53 -1.47
CA VAL A 340 1.53 12.93 -0.18
C VAL A 340 0.70 14.21 -0.33
N ARG A 341 1.16 15.16 -1.15
CA ARG A 341 0.42 16.40 -1.46
C ARG A 341 -0.92 16.16 -2.18
N GLU A 342 -1.14 15.00 -2.75
CA GLU A 342 -2.45 14.64 -3.32
C GLU A 342 -3.51 14.42 -2.23
N LEU A 343 -3.07 14.01 -1.03
CA LEU A 343 -3.92 13.72 0.13
C LEU A 343 -3.90 14.84 1.16
N ILE A 344 -2.73 15.41 1.42
CA ILE A 344 -2.51 16.38 2.48
C ILE A 344 -2.27 17.76 1.89
N GLU A 345 -3.14 18.69 2.29
CA GLU A 345 -2.94 20.12 2.16
C GLU A 345 -2.32 20.65 3.46
N GLY A 346 -1.07 21.09 3.38
CA GLY A 346 -0.28 21.52 4.55
C GLY A 346 -0.95 22.63 5.35
N GLY A 347 -1.14 22.42 6.65
CA GLY A 347 -1.82 23.34 7.55
C GLY A 347 -3.35 23.28 7.51
N VAL A 348 -3.96 22.45 6.66
CA VAL A 348 -5.41 22.27 6.55
C VAL A 348 -5.84 20.93 7.12
N ASN A 349 -5.30 19.82 6.60
CA ASN A 349 -5.63 18.47 7.02
C ASN A 349 -4.40 17.62 7.39
N GLY A 350 -3.26 18.27 7.63
CA GLY A 350 -2.02 17.67 8.06
C GLY A 350 -0.87 18.67 7.98
N LEU A 351 0.31 18.23 8.39
CA LEU A 351 1.54 19.01 8.39
C LEU A 351 2.52 18.41 7.39
N LEU A 352 3.18 19.24 6.60
CA LEU A 352 4.14 18.82 5.58
C LEU A 352 5.50 19.47 5.85
N GLU A 353 6.55 18.64 5.93
CA GLU A 353 7.94 19.10 6.07
C GLU A 353 8.84 18.36 5.08
N PRO A 354 9.95 19.00 4.62
CA PRO A 354 10.90 18.33 3.74
C PRO A 354 11.43 17.03 4.33
N LEU A 355 11.44 15.94 3.56
CA LEU A 355 11.76 14.59 4.03
C LEU A 355 13.11 14.48 4.76
N PHE A 356 14.12 15.22 4.30
CA PHE A 356 15.49 15.15 4.85
C PHE A 356 15.80 16.24 5.88
N ASP A 357 14.84 17.11 6.20
CA ASP A 357 15.05 18.19 7.19
C ASP A 357 14.62 17.72 8.58
N ILE A 358 15.51 16.98 9.24
CA ILE A 358 15.26 16.39 10.55
C ILE A 358 14.95 17.46 11.60
N ASP A 359 15.60 18.62 11.50
CA ASP A 359 15.38 19.72 12.48
C ASP A 359 13.96 20.30 12.35
N ARG A 360 13.48 20.54 11.13
CA ARG A 360 12.10 21.01 10.90
C ARG A 360 11.07 19.96 11.28
N LEU A 361 11.30 18.70 10.92
CA LEU A 361 10.44 17.58 11.31
C LEU A 361 10.34 17.49 12.83
N THR A 362 11.47 17.57 13.54
CA THR A 362 11.53 17.54 14.99
C THR A 362 10.81 18.74 15.61
N ALA A 363 11.11 19.96 15.13
CA ALA A 363 10.49 21.19 15.66
C ALA A 363 8.97 21.20 15.47
N THR A 364 8.48 20.72 14.33
CA THR A 364 7.05 20.61 14.06
C THR A 364 6.40 19.54 14.92
N ALA A 365 7.04 18.37 15.09
CA ALA A 365 6.55 17.32 15.99
C ALA A 365 6.46 17.81 17.46
N LEU A 366 7.46 18.52 17.96
CA LEU A 366 7.47 19.09 19.31
C LEU A 366 6.33 20.08 19.52
N LYS A 367 6.05 20.97 18.56
CA LYS A 367 4.90 21.90 18.63
C LYS A 367 3.58 21.15 18.80
N VAL A 368 3.37 20.06 18.06
CA VAL A 368 2.16 19.23 18.21
C VAL A 368 2.10 18.57 19.59
N LEU A 369 3.22 18.06 20.08
CA LEU A 369 3.30 17.37 21.38
C LEU A 369 3.15 18.32 22.57
N ASP A 370 3.55 19.59 22.42
CA ASP A 370 3.40 20.64 23.44
C ASP A 370 1.93 21.07 23.60
N ASP A 371 1.20 21.18 22.50
CA ASP A 371 -0.21 21.58 22.50
C ASP A 371 -1.03 20.78 21.48
N PRO A 372 -1.31 19.48 21.73
CA PRO A 372 -2.09 18.66 20.80
C PRO A 372 -3.49 19.20 20.53
N ALA A 373 -4.08 19.94 21.47
CA ALA A 373 -5.43 20.49 21.32
C ALA A 373 -5.50 21.49 20.17
N SER A 374 -4.47 22.32 19.99
CA SER A 374 -4.39 23.27 18.87
C SER A 374 -4.26 22.61 17.50
N PHE A 375 -3.81 21.36 17.44
CA PHE A 375 -3.67 20.58 16.21
C PHE A 375 -4.83 19.59 15.96
N ALA A 376 -5.72 19.40 16.92
CA ALA A 376 -6.90 18.55 16.75
C ALA A 376 -7.78 18.92 15.53
N PRO A 377 -7.95 20.22 15.17
CA PRO A 377 -8.68 20.59 13.93
C PRO A 377 -8.09 19.97 12.66
N LEU A 378 -6.77 19.79 12.56
CA LEU A 378 -6.14 19.14 11.40
C LEU A 378 -6.56 17.67 11.30
N GLY A 379 -6.61 16.96 12.43
CA GLY A 379 -7.09 15.58 12.48
C GLY A 379 -8.55 15.45 12.06
N ILE A 380 -9.40 16.38 12.50
CA ILE A 380 -10.81 16.44 12.09
C ILE A 380 -10.93 16.66 10.57
N ALA A 381 -10.16 17.60 10.02
CA ALA A 381 -10.15 17.85 8.58
C ALA A 381 -9.56 16.67 7.78
N ALA A 382 -8.53 16.00 8.32
CA ALA A 382 -7.98 14.77 7.74
C ALA A 382 -9.05 13.67 7.65
N ARG A 383 -9.76 13.42 8.75
CA ARG A 383 -10.89 12.48 8.80
C ARG A 383 -11.93 12.79 7.73
N ARG A 384 -12.36 14.04 7.64
CA ARG A 384 -13.34 14.49 6.66
C ARG A 384 -12.86 14.23 5.23
N THR A 385 -11.58 14.49 4.93
CA THR A 385 -10.98 14.19 3.62
C THR A 385 -11.12 12.70 3.26
N ILE A 386 -10.88 11.80 4.24
CA ILE A 386 -11.02 10.37 4.01
C ILE A 386 -12.49 9.97 3.82
N GLU A 387 -13.39 10.46 4.65
CA GLU A 387 -14.85 10.17 4.53
C GLU A 387 -15.40 10.59 3.17
N GLU A 388 -15.06 11.78 2.70
CA GLU A 388 -15.58 12.35 1.47
C GLU A 388 -14.97 11.73 0.20
N ARG A 389 -13.69 11.33 0.23
CA ARG A 389 -12.94 11.01 -0.98
C ARG A 389 -12.38 9.59 -1.04
N TYR A 390 -12.15 8.96 0.10
CA TYR A 390 -11.38 7.71 0.19
C TYR A 390 -12.03 6.63 1.05
N SER A 391 -13.26 6.84 1.55
CA SER A 391 -14.01 5.81 2.25
C SER A 391 -14.52 4.72 1.30
N ILE A 392 -14.81 3.54 1.82
CA ILE A 392 -15.50 2.47 1.08
C ILE A 392 -16.78 3.01 0.43
N GLU A 393 -17.54 3.83 1.17
CA GLU A 393 -18.80 4.41 0.72
C GLU A 393 -18.63 5.35 -0.48
N SER A 394 -17.54 6.12 -0.53
CA SER A 394 -17.27 7.04 -1.63
C SER A 394 -16.55 6.39 -2.82
N CYS A 395 -15.76 5.33 -2.60
CA CYS A 395 -14.92 4.72 -3.62
C CYS A 395 -15.56 3.56 -4.37
N ILE A 396 -16.32 2.69 -3.67
CA ILE A 396 -16.87 1.46 -4.29
C ILE A 396 -17.92 1.77 -5.38
N PRO A 397 -18.87 2.72 -5.20
CA PRO A 397 -19.85 2.98 -6.26
C PRO A 397 -19.25 3.39 -7.60
N PRO A 398 -18.37 4.40 -7.69
CA PRO A 398 -17.77 4.79 -8.98
C PRO A 398 -16.85 3.70 -9.55
N LEU A 399 -16.14 2.94 -8.73
CA LEU A 399 -15.31 1.82 -9.20
C LEU A 399 -16.17 0.69 -9.76
N ARG A 400 -17.32 0.38 -9.13
CA ARG A 400 -18.29 -0.58 -9.66
C ARG A 400 -18.85 -0.12 -11.02
N GLU A 401 -19.26 1.14 -11.14
CA GLU A 401 -19.78 1.70 -12.40
C GLU A 401 -18.73 1.64 -13.51
N PHE A 402 -17.48 1.88 -13.18
CA PHE A 402 -16.37 1.70 -14.11
C PHE A 402 -16.28 0.23 -14.58
N PHE A 403 -16.32 -0.74 -13.69
CA PHE A 403 -16.29 -2.16 -14.03
C PHE A 403 -17.46 -2.57 -14.93
N GLU A 404 -18.68 -2.13 -14.59
CA GLU A 404 -19.88 -2.35 -15.41
C GLU A 404 -19.74 -1.74 -16.81
N SER A 405 -19.21 -0.51 -16.90
CA SER A 405 -19.04 0.18 -18.18
C SER A 405 -18.06 -0.52 -19.12
N VAL A 406 -17.00 -1.10 -18.58
CA VAL A 406 -16.02 -1.85 -19.37
C VAL A 406 -16.59 -3.20 -19.81
N SER A 407 -17.31 -3.89 -18.93
CA SER A 407 -17.99 -5.15 -19.27
C SER A 407 -19.01 -5.00 -20.42
N LEU A 408 -19.79 -3.91 -20.42
CA LEU A 408 -20.81 -3.65 -21.44
C LEU A 408 -20.23 -3.26 -22.82
N ARG A 409 -19.08 -2.56 -22.87
CA ARG A 409 -18.47 -2.13 -24.15
C ARG A 409 -18.10 -3.30 -25.07
N GLN A 410 -17.64 -4.40 -24.53
CA GLN A 410 -17.26 -5.56 -25.33
C GLN A 410 -18.49 -6.31 -25.86
N SER A 411 -19.57 -6.38 -25.11
CA SER A 411 -20.82 -6.99 -25.57
C SER A 411 -21.40 -6.31 -26.81
N SER A 412 -21.20 -4.99 -26.98
CA SER A 412 -21.65 -4.24 -28.13
C SER A 412 -20.78 -4.41 -29.39
N LEU A 413 -19.49 -4.79 -29.23
CA LEU A 413 -18.57 -5.03 -30.36
C LEU A 413 -18.74 -6.42 -30.97
N ILE A 414 -19.32 -7.38 -30.25
CA ILE A 414 -19.56 -8.76 -30.70
C ILE A 414 -20.91 -8.86 -31.42
N THR A 415 -21.83 -7.96 -31.20
CA THR A 415 -23.19 -7.96 -31.78
C THR A 415 -23.35 -7.03 -32.99
N GLY A 416 -22.36 -6.31 -33.41
CA GLY A 416 -22.30 -5.47 -34.63
C GLY A 416 -21.38 -6.04 -35.69
#